data_6652db25cf738a0fb7bca503a5c67c84
#
_entry.id   6652db25cf738a0fb7bca503a5c67c84
#
_cell.length_a   1.000
_cell.length_b   1.000
_cell.length_c   1.000
_cell.angle_alpha   90.00
_cell.angle_beta   90.00
_cell.angle_gamma   90.00
#
_symmetry.space_group_name_H-M   'P 1'
#
loop_
_entity.id
_entity.type
_entity.pdbx_description
1 polymer ?
#
loop_
_entity_poly.entity_id
_entity_poly.type
_entity_poly.pdbx_seq_one_letter_code
_entity_poly.pdbx_strand_id
1 'polypeptide(L)'
;MNDSITTEIIRHGLLAAAEEMARNLCRTAYNTVVYEIHDYGIGIHDAKGDVVADAPGIAVFTRGNDHGIKKAVEFLGEDGLRPGDVVILNYPYWSSAHTLDPLVFAPIHHQDELIGFASCRIHVLDLKQKDPGYVLDSTDMSQEGLFFPATKLYRGGVQNDDIFNIIRFNSRMPERTIGDIQAQVSACVTGVRRTQEIAAKYGAETLLGAMDAINDHGEKLARLALAKLPKGTWTAHDFVDNDGVDLDRLIKMQVTVTINDDEMVIDWTGSDRDVRGPINLPVGQTEAFCSLIFKALTTPDTSVVAGNFRPMRVVTEPGSVMHAVPPMPTFTLWTGLLGGEVVLKALAQGMPDRVPACSGGDVSSMMGLGVNPRNGEAWLEATNEAVGFGGHARGDGEDGIMHLSEPGCRNNPVEILETKSPMFIESYGYRPDTGGAGRHRGGVGVGRTYRFTAPSTGICLVYKTRTKPWPIGDGRPGENNHIVLNPGTDREVTQGGSYNRLAAGDVLVNNTGGGGGYGDPFEREPERVAKDVRNGFVTAAAAARDYGVVVDPDTFQVDLDATAGLRGGATV
;
A
#
# COMPACT_ATOMS: atom_id res chain seq x y z
N MET A 1 24.95 -11.21 27.62
CA MET A 1 25.12 -10.45 26.33
C MET A 1 25.51 -11.48 25.29
N ASN A 2 24.66 -11.70 24.32
CA ASN A 2 24.96 -12.62 23.21
C ASN A 2 26.16 -12.07 22.43
N ASP A 3 26.99 -12.97 21.92
CA ASP A 3 28.03 -12.55 20.99
C ASP A 3 27.38 -12.08 19.66
N SER A 4 28.00 -11.10 19.00
CA SER A 4 27.45 -10.48 17.79
C SER A 4 27.26 -11.47 16.64
N ILE A 5 28.08 -12.52 16.57
CA ILE A 5 28.03 -13.53 15.51
C ILE A 5 26.76 -14.41 15.71
N THR A 6 26.50 -14.84 16.92
CA THR A 6 25.30 -15.62 17.25
C THR A 6 24.02 -14.82 17.00
N THR A 7 24.02 -13.51 17.37
CA THR A 7 22.88 -12.62 17.08
C THR A 7 22.63 -12.51 15.57
N GLU A 8 23.65 -12.34 14.74
CA GLU A 8 23.49 -12.27 13.28
C GLU A 8 23.01 -13.60 12.68
N ILE A 9 23.49 -14.74 13.17
CA ILE A 9 22.99 -16.05 12.71
C ILE A 9 21.50 -16.21 13.04
N ILE A 10 21.09 -15.82 14.26
CA ILE A 10 19.68 -15.87 14.67
C ILE A 10 18.84 -14.90 13.80
N ARG A 11 19.31 -13.67 13.57
CA ARG A 11 18.63 -12.69 12.70
C ARG A 11 18.36 -13.27 11.32
N HIS A 12 19.37 -13.84 10.67
CA HIS A 12 19.21 -14.47 9.37
C HIS A 12 18.32 -15.71 9.40
N GLY A 13 18.34 -16.47 10.51
CA GLY A 13 17.43 -17.60 10.74
C GLY A 13 15.97 -17.16 10.81
N LEU A 14 15.67 -16.05 11.49
CA LEU A 14 14.32 -15.47 11.60
C LEU A 14 13.85 -14.90 10.25
N LEU A 15 14.71 -14.21 9.50
CA LEU A 15 14.40 -13.73 8.15
C LEU A 15 14.09 -14.90 7.20
N ALA A 16 14.90 -15.96 7.25
CA ALA A 16 14.66 -17.17 6.45
C ALA A 16 13.33 -17.86 6.82
N ALA A 17 12.95 -17.83 8.11
CA ALA A 17 11.65 -18.33 8.56
C ALA A 17 10.49 -17.50 7.99
N ALA A 18 10.57 -16.17 8.01
CA ALA A 18 9.57 -15.29 7.42
C ALA A 18 9.45 -15.49 5.90
N GLU A 19 10.56 -15.63 5.19
CA GLU A 19 10.54 -15.95 3.76
C GLU A 19 9.93 -17.33 3.46
N GLU A 20 10.15 -18.34 4.29
CA GLU A 20 9.53 -19.66 4.16
C GLU A 20 8.01 -19.56 4.36
N MET A 21 7.55 -18.76 5.34
CA MET A 21 6.13 -18.45 5.55
C MET A 21 5.51 -17.85 4.29
N ALA A 22 6.15 -16.84 3.68
CA ALA A 22 5.65 -16.19 2.47
C ALA A 22 5.56 -17.15 1.29
N ARG A 23 6.60 -17.98 1.07
CA ARG A 23 6.58 -19.01 0.02
C ARG A 23 5.47 -20.04 0.22
N ASN A 24 5.24 -20.48 1.46
CA ASN A 24 4.17 -21.42 1.78
C ASN A 24 2.81 -20.78 1.56
N LEU A 25 2.61 -19.54 1.99
CA LEU A 25 1.39 -18.78 1.73
C LEU A 25 1.05 -18.73 0.25
N CYS A 26 1.97 -18.24 -0.59
CA CYS A 26 1.73 -18.11 -2.04
C CYS A 26 1.46 -19.45 -2.73
N ARG A 27 2.03 -20.56 -2.22
CA ARG A 27 1.81 -21.89 -2.79
C ARG A 27 0.47 -22.53 -2.40
N THR A 28 -0.13 -22.10 -1.31
CA THR A 28 -1.34 -22.71 -0.74
C THR A 28 -2.56 -21.79 -0.82
N ALA A 29 -2.39 -20.52 -1.13
CA ALA A 29 -3.47 -19.57 -1.31
C ALA A 29 -4.30 -19.86 -2.56
N TYR A 30 -5.59 -19.52 -2.50
CA TYR A 30 -6.57 -19.73 -3.58
C TYR A 30 -6.83 -18.48 -4.40
N ASN A 31 -6.50 -17.30 -3.85
CA ASN A 31 -6.79 -15.99 -4.40
C ASN A 31 -5.56 -15.41 -5.12
N THR A 32 -5.76 -14.94 -6.37
CA THR A 32 -4.73 -14.27 -7.17
C THR A 32 -4.18 -13.02 -6.49
N VAL A 33 -4.97 -12.32 -5.71
CA VAL A 33 -4.53 -11.14 -4.94
C VAL A 33 -3.39 -11.53 -3.98
N VAL A 34 -3.41 -12.74 -3.43
CA VAL A 34 -2.34 -13.24 -2.55
C VAL A 34 -1.13 -13.76 -3.34
N TYR A 35 -1.34 -14.66 -4.31
CA TYR A 35 -0.20 -15.37 -4.92
C TYR A 35 0.36 -14.75 -6.19
N GLU A 36 -0.38 -13.86 -6.89
CA GLU A 36 0.09 -13.09 -8.03
C GLU A 36 0.43 -11.65 -7.65
N ILE A 37 -0.52 -10.94 -6.99
CA ILE A 37 -0.35 -9.52 -6.62
C ILE A 37 0.57 -9.37 -5.41
N HIS A 38 0.70 -10.40 -4.57
CA HIS A 38 1.48 -10.39 -3.33
C HIS A 38 0.92 -9.44 -2.26
N ASP A 39 -0.42 -9.35 -2.18
CA ASP A 39 -1.12 -8.56 -1.18
C ASP A 39 -1.14 -9.27 0.17
N TYR A 40 0.00 -9.27 0.83
CA TYR A 40 0.22 -9.89 2.14
C TYR A 40 1.28 -9.17 2.97
N GLY A 41 1.22 -9.38 4.30
CA GLY A 41 2.25 -8.98 5.25
C GLY A 41 2.58 -10.12 6.22
N ILE A 42 3.84 -10.50 6.28
CA ILE A 42 4.36 -11.61 7.10
C ILE A 42 5.37 -11.09 8.10
N GLY A 43 5.26 -11.54 9.37
CA GLY A 43 6.21 -11.16 10.40
C GLY A 43 6.45 -12.24 11.44
N ILE A 44 7.66 -12.24 11.98
CA ILE A 44 8.01 -12.88 13.26
C ILE A 44 8.18 -11.75 14.27
N HIS A 45 7.55 -11.90 15.42
CA HIS A 45 7.52 -10.89 16.48
C HIS A 45 8.09 -11.47 17.77
N ASP A 46 8.65 -10.62 18.61
CA ASP A 46 9.04 -10.99 19.97
C ASP A 46 7.81 -11.21 20.87
N ALA A 47 8.04 -11.56 22.14
CA ALA A 47 6.96 -11.79 23.10
C ALA A 47 6.15 -10.54 23.46
N LYS A 48 6.64 -9.33 23.12
CA LYS A 48 5.94 -8.03 23.28
C LYS A 48 5.06 -7.68 22.07
N GLY A 49 5.12 -8.49 20.98
CA GLY A 49 4.46 -8.24 19.71
C GLY A 49 5.21 -7.27 18.80
N ASP A 50 6.47 -6.99 19.06
CA ASP A 50 7.35 -6.17 18.24
C ASP A 50 7.97 -6.98 17.11
N VAL A 51 7.88 -6.53 15.85
CA VAL A 51 8.45 -7.23 14.70
C VAL A 51 9.97 -7.28 14.80
N VAL A 52 10.54 -8.47 14.58
CA VAL A 52 12.00 -8.71 14.55
C VAL A 52 12.49 -9.25 13.20
N ALA A 53 11.58 -9.78 12.38
CA ALA A 53 11.85 -10.20 11.01
C ALA A 53 10.57 -10.15 10.19
N ASP A 54 10.69 -9.78 8.93
CA ASP A 54 9.60 -9.75 7.97
C ASP A 54 10.00 -10.41 6.63
N ALA A 55 9.01 -10.67 5.78
CA ALA A 55 9.21 -11.08 4.41
C ALA A 55 8.69 -10.01 3.45
N PRO A 56 9.26 -9.90 2.23
CA PRO A 56 8.75 -8.98 1.22
C PRO A 56 7.25 -9.16 0.95
N GLY A 57 6.52 -8.05 0.95
CA GLY A 57 5.08 -7.96 0.76
C GLY A 57 4.66 -6.50 0.93
N ILE A 58 3.44 -6.26 1.38
CA ILE A 58 2.96 -4.89 1.65
C ILE A 58 3.53 -4.38 2.99
N ALA A 59 4.41 -3.41 2.92
CA ALA A 59 5.16 -2.91 4.08
C ALA A 59 4.27 -2.35 5.20
N VAL A 60 3.16 -1.69 4.87
CA VAL A 60 2.21 -1.17 5.87
C VAL A 60 1.53 -2.29 6.65
N PHE A 61 1.35 -3.48 6.07
CA PHE A 61 0.77 -4.62 6.77
C PHE A 61 1.66 -5.15 7.89
N THR A 62 2.96 -5.27 7.64
CA THR A 62 3.91 -5.76 8.65
C THR A 62 3.87 -4.88 9.90
N ARG A 63 3.87 -3.55 9.73
CA ARG A 63 3.79 -2.61 10.87
C ARG A 63 2.41 -2.60 11.54
N GLY A 64 1.33 -2.74 10.75
CA GLY A 64 -0.03 -2.90 11.27
C GLY A 64 -0.21 -4.19 12.10
N ASN A 65 0.57 -5.24 11.81
CA ASN A 65 0.53 -6.49 12.56
C ASN A 65 1.00 -6.31 14.01
N ASP A 66 2.05 -5.50 14.28
CA ASP A 66 2.49 -5.19 15.65
C ASP A 66 1.35 -4.62 16.49
N HIS A 67 0.65 -3.61 15.94
CA HIS A 67 -0.49 -2.98 16.61
C HIS A 67 -1.59 -4.01 16.88
N GLY A 68 -1.94 -4.82 15.87
CA GLY A 68 -2.99 -5.84 15.99
C GLY A 68 -2.66 -6.92 17.02
N ILE A 69 -1.44 -7.44 17.05
CA ILE A 69 -1.01 -8.45 18.03
C ILE A 69 -1.10 -7.88 19.44
N LYS A 70 -0.60 -6.66 19.67
CA LYS A 70 -0.66 -6.01 20.99
C LYS A 70 -2.09 -5.83 21.48
N LYS A 71 -3.00 -5.38 20.59
CA LYS A 71 -4.43 -5.26 20.91
C LYS A 71 -5.09 -6.61 21.19
N ALA A 72 -4.72 -7.64 20.46
CA ALA A 72 -5.23 -8.99 20.71
C ALA A 72 -4.74 -9.56 22.04
N VAL A 73 -3.47 -9.37 22.39
CA VAL A 73 -2.91 -9.78 23.70
C VAL A 73 -3.59 -9.02 24.85
N GLU A 74 -3.78 -7.70 24.71
CA GLU A 74 -4.52 -6.89 25.68
C GLU A 74 -5.95 -7.43 25.90
N PHE A 75 -6.65 -7.81 24.83
CA PHE A 75 -8.02 -8.31 24.89
C PHE A 75 -8.13 -9.73 25.46
N LEU A 76 -7.23 -10.64 25.07
CA LEU A 76 -7.28 -12.04 25.48
C LEU A 76 -6.70 -12.28 26.89
N GLY A 77 -5.85 -11.38 27.38
CA GLY A 77 -5.08 -11.54 28.60
C GLY A 77 -3.85 -12.45 28.42
N GLU A 78 -2.92 -12.39 29.37
CA GLU A 78 -1.65 -13.13 29.30
C GLU A 78 -1.86 -14.67 29.24
N ASP A 79 -2.83 -15.20 30.01
CA ASP A 79 -3.18 -16.64 30.00
C ASP A 79 -4.06 -17.04 28.81
N GLY A 80 -4.45 -16.06 27.98
CA GLY A 80 -5.37 -16.24 26.86
C GLY A 80 -4.77 -16.92 25.63
N LEU A 81 -3.44 -17.00 25.54
CA LEU A 81 -2.72 -17.55 24.38
C LEU A 81 -1.89 -18.77 24.79
N ARG A 82 -2.25 -19.94 24.27
CA ARG A 82 -1.64 -21.23 24.61
C ARG A 82 -0.92 -21.85 23.42
N PRO A 83 0.01 -22.79 23.63
CA PRO A 83 0.61 -23.55 22.55
C PRO A 83 -0.45 -24.17 21.62
N GLY A 84 -0.28 -24.01 20.32
CA GLY A 84 -1.22 -24.51 19.31
C GLY A 84 -2.47 -23.65 19.06
N ASP A 85 -2.62 -22.53 19.75
CA ASP A 85 -3.64 -21.55 19.40
C ASP A 85 -3.28 -20.84 18.08
N VAL A 86 -4.30 -20.50 17.28
CA VAL A 86 -4.19 -19.59 16.13
C VAL A 86 -5.36 -18.62 16.19
N VAL A 87 -5.07 -17.34 16.09
CA VAL A 87 -6.02 -16.25 16.28
C VAL A 87 -6.21 -15.50 14.99
N ILE A 88 -7.47 -15.14 14.67
CA ILE A 88 -7.85 -14.20 13.61
C ILE A 88 -8.30 -12.87 14.21
N LEU A 89 -7.87 -11.76 13.63
CA LEU A 89 -8.26 -10.41 14.00
C LEU A 89 -8.47 -9.57 12.74
N ASN A 90 -9.68 -9.04 12.54
CA ASN A 90 -9.98 -8.10 11.46
C ASN A 90 -10.90 -6.95 11.91
N TYR A 91 -11.08 -6.75 13.23
CA TYR A 91 -11.77 -5.57 13.74
C TYR A 91 -10.92 -4.34 13.45
N PRO A 92 -11.33 -3.40 12.56
CA PRO A 92 -10.43 -2.41 11.96
C PRO A 92 -9.68 -1.55 12.97
N TYR A 93 -10.34 -1.11 14.03
CA TYR A 93 -9.74 -0.26 15.07
C TYR A 93 -8.62 -0.94 15.87
N TRP A 94 -8.55 -2.29 15.82
CA TRP A 94 -7.49 -3.07 16.46
C TRP A 94 -6.53 -3.65 15.42
N SER A 95 -7.06 -4.11 14.28
CA SER A 95 -6.25 -4.78 13.26
C SER A 95 -5.40 -3.82 12.44
N SER A 96 -5.73 -2.52 12.43
CA SER A 96 -5.02 -1.52 11.62
C SER A 96 -5.13 -1.76 10.10
N ALA A 97 -6.28 -2.28 9.64
CA ALA A 97 -6.63 -2.48 8.24
C ALA A 97 -8.14 -2.63 8.08
N HIS A 98 -8.64 -2.66 6.84
CA HIS A 98 -10.04 -2.95 6.60
C HIS A 98 -10.40 -4.43 6.89
N THR A 99 -11.70 -4.75 6.95
CA THR A 99 -12.17 -6.09 7.34
C THR A 99 -11.72 -7.22 6.43
N LEU A 100 -11.42 -6.93 5.16
CA LEU A 100 -10.93 -7.93 4.21
C LEU A 100 -9.43 -8.25 4.34
N ASP A 101 -8.71 -7.56 5.26
CA ASP A 101 -7.32 -7.84 5.57
C ASP A 101 -7.17 -8.53 6.95
N PRO A 102 -7.74 -9.74 7.15
CA PRO A 102 -7.60 -10.41 8.43
C PRO A 102 -6.12 -10.68 8.76
N LEU A 103 -5.73 -10.26 9.95
CA LEU A 103 -4.49 -10.70 10.58
C LEU A 103 -4.73 -12.06 11.22
N VAL A 104 -3.99 -13.07 10.80
CA VAL A 104 -3.88 -14.37 11.48
C VAL A 104 -2.52 -14.42 12.17
N PHE A 105 -2.49 -14.83 13.42
CA PHE A 105 -1.23 -15.01 14.15
C PHE A 105 -1.29 -16.18 15.11
N ALA A 106 -0.12 -16.74 15.42
CA ALA A 106 0.04 -17.85 16.35
C ALA A 106 1.12 -17.52 17.37
N PRO A 107 0.88 -17.78 18.67
CA PRO A 107 1.90 -17.64 19.71
C PRO A 107 2.97 -18.71 19.54
N ILE A 108 4.22 -18.33 19.75
CA ILE A 108 5.38 -19.21 19.71
C ILE A 108 5.80 -19.50 21.15
N HIS A 109 5.70 -20.75 21.56
CA HIS A 109 6.16 -21.18 22.88
C HIS A 109 7.38 -22.09 22.73
N HIS A 110 8.31 -21.94 23.64
CA HIS A 110 9.39 -22.90 23.87
C HIS A 110 9.24 -23.47 25.28
N GLN A 111 8.96 -24.78 25.39
CA GLN A 111 8.43 -25.36 26.61
C GLN A 111 7.12 -24.64 27.01
N ASP A 112 7.02 -24.06 28.19
CA ASP A 112 5.83 -23.32 28.65
C ASP A 112 5.98 -21.79 28.52
N GLU A 113 7.13 -21.30 28.04
CA GLU A 113 7.41 -19.86 27.90
C GLU A 113 6.97 -19.33 26.54
N LEU A 114 6.22 -18.21 26.52
CA LEU A 114 5.90 -17.47 25.30
C LEU A 114 7.15 -16.71 24.85
N ILE A 115 7.68 -17.05 23.67
CA ILE A 115 8.90 -16.45 23.12
C ILE A 115 8.64 -15.53 21.92
N GLY A 116 7.40 -15.42 21.43
CA GLY A 116 7.06 -14.54 20.32
C GLY A 116 5.79 -14.93 19.59
N PHE A 117 5.59 -14.37 18.40
CA PHE A 117 4.45 -14.63 17.53
C PHE A 117 4.89 -14.77 16.08
N ALA A 118 4.19 -15.61 15.31
CA ALA A 118 4.24 -15.65 13.86
C ALA A 118 2.94 -15.08 13.31
N SER A 119 3.01 -14.15 12.38
CA SER A 119 1.85 -13.45 11.84
C SER A 119 1.79 -13.49 10.30
N CYS A 120 0.57 -13.51 9.79
CA CYS A 120 0.26 -13.45 8.38
C CYS A 120 -1.01 -12.64 8.16
N ARG A 121 -0.93 -11.55 7.41
CA ARG A 121 -2.06 -10.77 6.92
C ARG A 121 -2.18 -10.95 5.42
N ILE A 122 -3.39 -11.06 4.92
CA ILE A 122 -3.69 -11.10 3.47
C ILE A 122 -5.00 -10.37 3.18
N HIS A 123 -5.19 -9.96 1.93
CA HIS A 123 -6.50 -9.56 1.43
C HIS A 123 -7.34 -10.77 1.02
N VAL A 124 -8.49 -11.01 1.69
CA VAL A 124 -9.47 -12.04 1.29
C VAL A 124 -10.58 -11.43 0.44
N LEU A 125 -11.22 -12.23 -0.42
CA LEU A 125 -12.17 -11.71 -1.40
C LEU A 125 -13.54 -11.34 -0.82
N ASP A 126 -13.98 -12.04 0.23
CA ASP A 126 -15.35 -11.84 0.76
C ASP A 126 -15.52 -12.34 2.19
N LEU A 127 -15.93 -11.43 3.08
CA LEU A 127 -16.35 -11.68 4.46
C LEU A 127 -17.70 -11.02 4.76
N LYS A 128 -18.69 -11.14 3.84
CA LYS A 128 -20.06 -10.64 4.05
C LYS A 128 -20.19 -9.11 4.08
N GLN A 129 -19.25 -8.36 3.55
CA GLN A 129 -19.46 -6.91 3.34
C GLN A 129 -20.68 -6.66 2.44
N LYS A 130 -21.25 -5.44 2.49
CA LYS A 130 -22.50 -5.12 1.76
C LYS A 130 -22.40 -5.39 0.25
N ASP A 131 -21.27 -5.05 -0.36
CA ASP A 131 -20.97 -5.32 -1.77
C ASP A 131 -19.84 -6.36 -1.87
N PRO A 132 -19.90 -7.31 -2.81
CA PRO A 132 -18.81 -8.27 -2.98
C PRO A 132 -17.55 -7.57 -3.51
N GLY A 133 -16.40 -7.99 -3.02
CA GLY A 133 -15.10 -7.45 -3.40
C GLY A 133 -14.70 -6.24 -2.59
N TYR A 134 -15.31 -5.07 -2.79
CA TYR A 134 -14.89 -3.85 -2.10
C TYR A 134 -16.06 -2.89 -1.84
N VAL A 135 -16.03 -2.16 -0.74
CA VAL A 135 -17.09 -1.23 -0.34
C VAL A 135 -16.59 0.22 -0.44
N LEU A 136 -17.21 1.01 -1.32
CA LEU A 136 -16.82 2.40 -1.56
C LEU A 136 -17.67 3.43 -0.81
N ASP A 137 -18.83 3.04 -0.28
CA ASP A 137 -19.89 3.92 0.19
C ASP A 137 -20.59 3.41 1.46
N SER A 138 -19.91 2.64 2.30
CA SER A 138 -20.42 2.28 3.62
C SER A 138 -20.60 3.55 4.47
N THR A 139 -21.69 3.58 5.23
CA THR A 139 -22.02 4.66 6.17
C THR A 139 -22.04 4.21 7.62
N ASP A 140 -21.81 2.94 7.83
CA ASP A 140 -21.72 2.28 9.13
C ASP A 140 -20.81 1.06 8.98
N MET A 141 -19.97 0.81 9.99
CA MET A 141 -19.02 -0.30 9.93
C MET A 141 -19.69 -1.69 9.85
N SER A 142 -20.96 -1.83 10.27
CA SER A 142 -21.71 -3.09 10.12
C SER A 142 -21.94 -3.49 8.65
N GLN A 143 -21.78 -2.54 7.71
CA GLN A 143 -21.85 -2.80 6.27
C GLN A 143 -20.52 -3.34 5.70
N GLU A 144 -19.45 -3.34 6.52
CA GLU A 144 -18.08 -3.65 6.08
C GLU A 144 -17.69 -5.12 6.29
N GLY A 145 -18.60 -5.95 6.81
CA GLY A 145 -18.40 -7.39 6.87
C GLY A 145 -18.44 -8.00 8.27
N LEU A 146 -18.01 -9.25 8.38
CA LEU A 146 -17.86 -9.95 9.66
C LEU A 146 -16.62 -9.51 10.39
N PHE A 147 -16.77 -9.20 11.68
CA PHE A 147 -15.65 -8.83 12.56
C PHE A 147 -15.25 -10.01 13.46
N PHE A 148 -13.95 -10.22 13.55
CA PHE A 148 -13.31 -11.15 14.47
C PHE A 148 -12.40 -10.37 15.43
N PRO A 149 -12.86 -10.06 16.66
CA PRO A 149 -12.03 -9.38 17.64
C PRO A 149 -11.16 -10.40 18.37
N ALA A 150 -9.95 -10.68 17.83
CA ALA A 150 -9.00 -11.65 18.38
C ALA A 150 -9.64 -13.04 18.68
N THR A 151 -10.26 -13.62 17.66
CA THR A 151 -11.02 -14.88 17.75
C THR A 151 -10.13 -16.08 17.45
N LYS A 152 -10.19 -17.15 18.25
CA LYS A 152 -9.39 -18.36 18.04
C LYS A 152 -9.95 -19.22 16.92
N LEU A 153 -9.22 -19.34 15.79
CA LEU A 153 -9.45 -20.31 14.72
C LEU A 153 -9.08 -21.73 15.16
N TYR A 154 -8.02 -21.85 15.95
CA TYR A 154 -7.56 -23.10 16.54
C TYR A 154 -7.34 -22.90 18.05
N ARG A 155 -7.68 -23.92 18.83
CA ARG A 155 -7.46 -23.97 20.27
C ARG A 155 -6.59 -25.19 20.61
N GLY A 156 -5.37 -24.98 21.04
CA GLY A 156 -4.43 -26.07 21.36
C GLY A 156 -4.22 -27.04 20.18
N GLY A 157 -4.18 -26.55 18.95
CA GLY A 157 -4.03 -27.34 17.73
C GLY A 157 -5.35 -27.92 17.17
N VAL A 158 -6.48 -27.75 17.86
CA VAL A 158 -7.79 -28.24 17.42
C VAL A 158 -8.57 -27.13 16.72
N GLN A 159 -9.05 -27.39 15.50
CA GLN A 159 -9.83 -26.45 14.71
C GLN A 159 -11.15 -26.10 15.41
N ASN A 160 -11.50 -24.82 15.39
CA ASN A 160 -12.79 -24.33 15.86
C ASN A 160 -13.81 -24.32 14.69
N ASP A 161 -14.48 -25.45 14.49
CA ASP A 161 -15.41 -25.64 13.37
C ASP A 161 -16.56 -24.63 13.37
N ASP A 162 -16.99 -24.12 14.53
CA ASP A 162 -18.05 -23.12 14.62
C ASP A 162 -17.66 -21.83 13.88
N ILE A 163 -16.40 -21.38 14.05
CA ILE A 163 -15.89 -20.17 13.38
C ILE A 163 -15.78 -20.39 11.87
N PHE A 164 -15.25 -21.54 11.44
CA PHE A 164 -15.18 -21.87 10.01
C PHE A 164 -16.57 -22.00 9.39
N ASN A 165 -17.56 -22.52 10.11
CA ASN A 165 -18.94 -22.56 9.66
C ASN A 165 -19.56 -21.15 9.58
N ILE A 166 -19.28 -20.24 10.54
CA ILE A 166 -19.71 -18.84 10.44
C ILE A 166 -19.15 -18.21 9.17
N ILE A 167 -17.86 -18.39 8.87
CA ILE A 167 -17.23 -17.87 7.64
C ILE A 167 -17.88 -18.50 6.41
N ARG A 168 -18.03 -19.83 6.38
CA ARG A 168 -18.61 -20.58 5.26
C ARG A 168 -20.00 -20.07 4.86
N PHE A 169 -20.89 -19.86 5.81
CA PHE A 169 -22.27 -19.45 5.56
C PHE A 169 -22.45 -17.94 5.39
N ASN A 170 -21.40 -17.16 5.60
CA ASN A 170 -21.41 -15.70 5.44
C ASN A 170 -20.54 -15.20 4.29
N SER A 171 -19.73 -16.04 3.64
CA SER A 171 -19.00 -15.67 2.43
C SER A 171 -19.77 -16.07 1.18
N ARG A 172 -19.71 -15.25 0.13
CA ARG A 172 -20.21 -15.56 -1.23
C ARG A 172 -19.27 -16.50 -1.98
N MET A 173 -18.02 -16.63 -1.49
CA MET A 173 -16.95 -17.48 -2.05
C MET A 173 -16.30 -18.34 -0.97
N PRO A 174 -17.08 -19.19 -0.26
CA PRO A 174 -16.66 -19.82 0.98
C PRO A 174 -15.39 -20.67 0.84
N GLU A 175 -15.27 -21.43 -0.26
CA GLU A 175 -14.10 -22.31 -0.47
C GLU A 175 -12.81 -21.50 -0.67
N ARG A 176 -12.87 -20.36 -1.39
CA ARG A 176 -11.71 -19.48 -1.57
C ARG A 176 -11.35 -18.78 -0.26
N THR A 177 -12.33 -18.17 0.42
CA THR A 177 -12.09 -17.44 1.68
C THR A 177 -11.52 -18.36 2.77
N ILE A 178 -12.10 -19.57 2.93
CA ILE A 178 -11.61 -20.54 3.92
C ILE A 178 -10.23 -21.08 3.51
N GLY A 179 -10.02 -21.36 2.22
CA GLY A 179 -8.72 -21.80 1.70
C GLY A 179 -7.61 -20.79 1.97
N ASP A 180 -7.88 -19.51 1.76
CA ASP A 180 -6.94 -18.42 2.02
C ASP A 180 -6.64 -18.26 3.52
N ILE A 181 -7.66 -18.33 4.39
CA ILE A 181 -7.46 -18.32 5.85
C ILE A 181 -6.65 -19.52 6.31
N GLN A 182 -6.88 -20.72 5.74
CA GLN A 182 -6.07 -21.90 6.05
C GLN A 182 -4.63 -21.77 5.55
N ALA A 183 -4.41 -21.08 4.42
CA ALA A 183 -3.07 -20.76 3.94
C ALA A 183 -2.34 -19.82 4.91
N GLN A 184 -3.03 -18.83 5.50
CA GLN A 184 -2.47 -17.99 6.58
C GLN A 184 -2.10 -18.83 7.82
N VAL A 185 -3.00 -19.72 8.24
CA VAL A 185 -2.72 -20.64 9.37
C VAL A 185 -1.46 -21.47 9.09
N SER A 186 -1.34 -22.05 7.89
CA SER A 186 -0.18 -22.84 7.47
C SER A 186 1.11 -22.03 7.48
N ALA A 187 1.06 -20.77 7.02
CA ALA A 187 2.19 -19.85 7.09
C ALA A 187 2.60 -19.59 8.54
N CYS A 188 1.65 -19.26 9.43
CA CYS A 188 1.93 -19.03 10.85
C CYS A 188 2.52 -20.27 11.54
N VAL A 189 1.98 -21.47 11.30
CA VAL A 189 2.51 -22.74 11.85
C VAL A 189 3.95 -22.97 11.36
N THR A 190 4.27 -22.60 10.13
CA THR A 190 5.64 -22.65 9.62
C THR A 190 6.56 -21.72 10.41
N GLY A 191 6.16 -20.48 10.66
CA GLY A 191 6.92 -19.52 11.47
C GLY A 191 7.13 -20.01 12.90
N VAL A 192 6.07 -20.55 13.53
CA VAL A 192 6.15 -21.16 14.87
C VAL A 192 7.22 -22.26 14.90
N ARG A 193 7.13 -23.25 14.02
CA ARG A 193 8.06 -24.38 13.94
C ARG A 193 9.51 -23.92 13.73
N ARG A 194 9.74 -23.01 12.76
CA ARG A 194 11.09 -22.53 12.44
C ARG A 194 11.71 -21.74 13.59
N THR A 195 10.93 -20.92 14.28
CA THR A 195 11.42 -20.17 15.44
C THR A 195 11.69 -21.08 16.64
N GLN A 196 10.86 -22.12 16.85
CA GLN A 196 11.12 -23.16 17.86
C GLN A 196 12.39 -23.96 17.57
N GLU A 197 12.70 -24.26 16.30
CA GLU A 197 13.96 -24.91 15.91
C GLU A 197 15.18 -24.05 16.28
N ILE A 198 15.08 -22.71 16.11
CA ILE A 198 16.12 -21.77 16.53
C ILE A 198 16.25 -21.76 18.06
N ALA A 199 15.12 -21.70 18.80
CA ALA A 199 15.11 -21.74 20.26
C ALA A 199 15.69 -23.05 20.80
N ALA A 200 15.37 -24.20 20.19
CA ALA A 200 15.92 -25.50 20.57
C ALA A 200 17.44 -25.59 20.34
N LYS A 201 17.95 -24.93 19.31
CA LYS A 201 19.39 -24.94 18.97
C LYS A 201 20.23 -24.02 19.85
N TYR A 202 19.73 -22.80 20.14
CA TYR A 202 20.50 -21.73 20.78
C TYR A 202 20.06 -21.48 22.24
N GLY A 203 18.92 -22.00 22.67
CA GLY A 203 18.25 -21.71 23.93
C GLY A 203 17.30 -20.51 23.82
N ALA A 204 16.19 -20.54 24.57
CA ALA A 204 15.18 -19.46 24.57
C ALA A 204 15.79 -18.12 25.02
N GLU A 205 16.56 -18.10 26.10
CA GLU A 205 17.22 -16.88 26.62
C GLU A 205 18.13 -16.23 25.55
N THR A 206 18.89 -17.03 24.79
CA THR A 206 19.76 -16.55 23.71
C THR A 206 18.94 -15.97 22.57
N LEU A 207 17.84 -16.62 22.19
CA LEU A 207 16.93 -16.12 21.15
C LEU A 207 16.29 -14.80 21.56
N LEU A 208 15.70 -14.70 22.74
CA LEU A 208 15.07 -13.48 23.26
C LEU A 208 16.08 -12.33 23.35
N GLY A 209 17.28 -12.59 23.87
CA GLY A 209 18.36 -11.59 23.89
C GLY A 209 18.83 -11.17 22.51
N ALA A 210 18.76 -12.06 21.49
CA ALA A 210 19.06 -11.69 20.11
C ALA A 210 17.94 -10.82 19.51
N MET A 211 16.65 -11.11 19.78
CA MET A 211 15.52 -10.29 19.34
C MET A 211 15.58 -8.87 19.91
N ASP A 212 15.88 -8.72 21.21
CA ASP A 212 16.09 -7.41 21.82
C ASP A 212 17.27 -6.67 21.16
N ALA A 213 18.41 -7.34 20.94
CA ALA A 213 19.58 -6.74 20.30
C ALA A 213 19.32 -6.32 18.85
N ILE A 214 18.51 -7.07 18.09
CA ILE A 214 18.07 -6.73 16.73
C ILE A 214 17.26 -5.43 16.74
N ASN A 215 16.29 -5.31 17.66
CA ASN A 215 15.48 -4.10 17.80
C ASN A 215 16.32 -2.89 18.27
N ASP A 216 17.21 -3.06 19.23
CA ASP A 216 18.12 -2.00 19.70
C ASP A 216 19.09 -1.53 18.60
N HIS A 217 19.57 -2.46 17.76
CA HIS A 217 20.36 -2.12 16.60
C HIS A 217 19.56 -1.31 15.57
N GLY A 218 18.31 -1.71 15.31
CA GLY A 218 17.39 -0.97 14.44
C GLY A 218 17.16 0.47 14.91
N GLU A 219 16.93 0.65 16.23
CA GLU A 219 16.79 1.98 16.83
C GLU A 219 18.08 2.82 16.67
N LYS A 220 19.23 2.23 16.97
CA LYS A 220 20.52 2.90 16.82
C LYS A 220 20.74 3.40 15.40
N LEU A 221 20.44 2.58 14.39
CA LEU A 221 20.58 2.98 12.99
C LEU A 221 19.62 4.12 12.63
N ALA A 222 18.35 4.03 13.06
CA ALA A 222 17.36 5.06 12.82
C ALA A 222 17.75 6.41 13.47
N ARG A 223 18.24 6.40 14.73
CA ARG A 223 18.72 7.61 15.42
C ARG A 223 19.95 8.22 14.73
N LEU A 224 20.92 7.41 14.30
CA LEU A 224 22.09 7.87 13.55
C LEU A 224 21.72 8.51 12.20
N ALA A 225 20.67 8.00 11.54
CA ALA A 225 20.17 8.58 10.32
C ALA A 225 19.38 9.86 10.59
N LEU A 226 18.49 9.86 11.58
CA LEU A 226 17.70 11.02 12.01
C LEU A 226 18.58 12.20 12.38
N ALA A 227 19.71 11.96 13.08
CA ALA A 227 20.68 13.01 13.44
C ALA A 227 21.23 13.75 12.22
N LYS A 228 21.26 13.13 11.04
CA LYS A 228 21.77 13.71 9.78
C LYS A 228 20.69 14.44 8.97
N LEU A 229 19.40 14.35 9.37
CA LEU A 229 18.34 15.05 8.69
C LEU A 229 18.30 16.52 9.11
N PRO A 230 17.89 17.44 8.21
CA PRO A 230 17.60 18.84 8.59
C PRO A 230 16.61 18.91 9.74
N LYS A 231 16.87 19.82 10.69
CA LYS A 231 15.97 20.06 11.83
C LYS A 231 15.01 21.19 11.51
N GLY A 232 13.76 21.07 11.96
CA GLY A 232 12.74 22.08 11.70
C GLY A 232 11.33 21.55 11.87
N THR A 233 10.37 22.42 11.56
CA THR A 233 8.93 22.12 11.58
C THR A 233 8.30 22.59 10.28
N TRP A 234 7.60 21.70 9.58
CA TRP A 234 6.98 21.98 8.30
C TRP A 234 5.55 21.47 8.27
N THR A 235 4.65 22.28 7.74
CA THR A 235 3.22 21.92 7.64
C THR A 235 2.81 21.85 6.19
N ALA A 236 2.05 20.82 5.83
CA ALA A 236 1.44 20.66 4.52
C ALA A 236 0.03 20.10 4.64
N HIS A 237 -0.76 20.27 3.58
CA HIS A 237 -2.07 19.63 3.43
C HIS A 237 -2.29 19.17 1.99
N ASP A 238 -3.20 18.22 1.84
CA ASP A 238 -3.77 17.79 0.57
C ASP A 238 -5.16 17.22 0.83
N PHE A 239 -5.83 16.71 -0.18
CA PHE A 239 -7.22 16.30 -0.07
C PHE A 239 -7.43 14.89 -0.63
N VAL A 240 -8.31 14.13 0.03
CA VAL A 240 -9.01 12.99 -0.57
C VAL A 240 -10.18 13.55 -1.38
N ASP A 241 -10.44 12.99 -2.55
CA ASP A 241 -11.41 13.53 -3.51
C ASP A 241 -12.84 13.63 -2.98
N ASN A 242 -13.25 12.63 -2.18
CA ASN A 242 -14.57 12.53 -1.53
C ASN A 242 -14.56 11.39 -0.52
N ASP A 243 -15.65 11.19 0.22
CA ASP A 243 -15.79 10.10 1.19
C ASP A 243 -16.56 8.86 0.65
N GLY A 244 -16.91 8.84 -0.64
CA GLY A 244 -17.71 7.79 -1.25
C GLY A 244 -19.23 7.98 -1.07
N VAL A 245 -19.66 8.91 -0.21
CA VAL A 245 -21.08 9.24 0.07
C VAL A 245 -21.40 10.67 -0.35
N ASP A 246 -20.60 11.63 0.07
CA ASP A 246 -20.62 13.03 -0.39
C ASP A 246 -19.52 13.19 -1.46
N LEU A 247 -19.91 12.99 -2.72
CA LEU A 247 -18.98 12.96 -3.86
C LEU A 247 -18.43 14.35 -4.24
N ASP A 248 -19.05 15.42 -3.78
CA ASP A 248 -18.67 16.79 -4.14
C ASP A 248 -17.69 17.42 -3.14
N ARG A 249 -17.59 16.86 -1.94
CA ARG A 249 -16.75 17.38 -0.87
C ARG A 249 -15.33 16.83 -0.91
N LEU A 250 -14.33 17.72 -0.99
CA LEU A 250 -12.92 17.38 -0.73
C LEU A 250 -12.69 17.24 0.77
N ILE A 251 -11.94 16.21 1.18
CA ILE A 251 -11.64 15.92 2.60
C ILE A 251 -10.17 16.26 2.87
N LYS A 252 -9.97 17.23 3.76
CA LYS A 252 -8.62 17.75 4.06
C LYS A 252 -7.84 16.82 4.99
N MET A 253 -6.63 16.50 4.58
CA MET A 253 -5.57 15.94 5.43
C MET A 253 -4.51 17.01 5.65
N GLN A 254 -4.16 17.29 6.89
CA GLN A 254 -3.10 18.23 7.25
C GLN A 254 -2.10 17.55 8.16
N VAL A 255 -0.82 17.75 7.90
CA VAL A 255 0.26 17.22 8.74
C VAL A 255 1.27 18.31 9.07
N THR A 256 1.76 18.29 10.30
CA THR A 256 2.92 19.05 10.74
C THR A 256 4.02 18.07 11.12
N VAL A 257 5.13 18.10 10.40
CA VAL A 257 6.30 17.25 10.67
C VAL A 257 7.35 18.07 11.38
N THR A 258 7.76 17.63 12.57
CA THR A 258 8.85 18.24 13.35
C THR A 258 9.98 17.24 13.49
N ILE A 259 11.18 17.62 13.09
CA ILE A 259 12.42 16.85 13.30
C ILE A 259 13.29 17.61 14.27
N ASN A 260 13.59 16.98 15.41
CA ASN A 260 14.57 17.45 16.38
C ASN A 260 15.71 16.43 16.52
N ASP A 261 16.57 16.56 17.53
CA ASP A 261 17.72 15.68 17.73
C ASP A 261 17.33 14.28 18.19
N ASP A 262 16.19 14.12 18.85
CA ASP A 262 15.75 12.90 19.52
C ASP A 262 14.70 12.12 18.72
N GLU A 263 13.78 12.83 18.03
CA GLU A 263 12.63 12.21 17.38
C GLU A 263 12.15 12.96 16.13
N MET A 264 11.40 12.25 15.30
CA MET A 264 10.52 12.83 14.28
C MET A 264 9.07 12.72 14.78
N VAL A 265 8.41 13.88 14.93
CA VAL A 265 6.98 13.97 15.28
C VAL A 265 6.19 14.22 14.01
N ILE A 266 5.19 13.37 13.74
CA ILE A 266 4.25 13.49 12.63
C ILE A 266 2.87 13.75 13.23
N ASP A 267 2.44 15.00 13.19
CA ASP A 267 1.22 15.50 13.86
C ASP A 267 0.13 15.81 12.83
N TRP A 268 -0.98 15.08 12.89
CA TRP A 268 -2.14 15.18 12.01
C TRP A 268 -3.24 16.14 12.54
N THR A 269 -2.96 16.89 13.59
CA THR A 269 -3.88 17.91 14.12
C THR A 269 -4.23 18.93 13.03
N GLY A 270 -5.54 19.22 12.88
CA GLY A 270 -6.06 20.11 11.85
C GLY A 270 -6.50 19.42 10.57
N SER A 271 -6.45 18.08 10.50
CA SER A 271 -7.17 17.29 9.50
C SER A 271 -8.69 17.37 9.73
N ASP A 272 -9.49 17.10 8.71
CA ASP A 272 -10.95 17.08 8.84
C ASP A 272 -11.40 16.06 9.90
N ARG A 273 -12.57 16.35 10.50
CA ARG A 273 -13.27 15.37 11.34
C ARG A 273 -13.65 14.15 10.52
N ASP A 274 -13.88 13.04 11.21
CA ASP A 274 -14.42 11.84 10.61
C ASP A 274 -15.64 12.13 9.72
N VAL A 275 -15.75 11.42 8.63
CA VAL A 275 -16.79 11.59 7.60
C VAL A 275 -17.68 10.35 7.53
N ARG A 276 -18.84 10.52 6.88
CA ARG A 276 -19.84 9.45 6.80
C ARG A 276 -19.38 8.23 6.01
N GLY A 277 -18.56 8.44 4.99
CA GLY A 277 -18.09 7.39 4.10
C GLY A 277 -16.85 6.66 4.64
N PRO A 278 -16.40 5.59 3.96
CA PRO A 278 -15.44 4.62 4.50
C PRO A 278 -13.96 5.03 4.42
N ILE A 279 -13.67 6.31 4.22
CA ILE A 279 -12.27 6.77 4.09
C ILE A 279 -11.59 7.10 5.43
N ASN A 280 -12.30 6.95 6.56
CA ASN A 280 -11.71 7.22 7.88
C ASN A 280 -10.65 6.17 8.22
N LEU A 281 -9.52 6.57 8.78
CA LEU A 281 -8.40 5.69 9.09
C LEU A 281 -8.37 5.26 10.56
N PRO A 282 -8.29 3.96 10.86
CA PRO A 282 -7.89 3.51 12.20
C PRO A 282 -6.51 4.02 12.56
N VAL A 283 -6.27 4.38 13.82
CA VAL A 283 -5.01 4.99 14.26
C VAL A 283 -3.78 4.16 13.93
N GLY A 284 -3.84 2.83 14.10
CA GLY A 284 -2.72 1.95 13.79
C GLY A 284 -2.38 1.92 12.28
N GLN A 285 -3.35 2.19 11.40
CA GLN A 285 -3.11 2.36 9.99
C GLN A 285 -2.36 3.67 9.70
N THR A 286 -2.77 4.77 10.35
CA THR A 286 -2.06 6.05 10.26
C THR A 286 -0.61 5.91 10.72
N GLU A 287 -0.37 5.22 11.83
CA GLU A 287 0.99 4.92 12.32
C GLU A 287 1.79 4.08 11.30
N ALA A 288 1.16 3.09 10.65
CA ALA A 288 1.82 2.23 9.67
C ALA A 288 2.27 3.03 8.43
N PHE A 289 1.44 3.91 7.87
CA PHE A 289 1.82 4.78 6.75
C PHE A 289 2.91 5.79 7.14
N CYS A 290 2.86 6.38 8.34
CA CYS A 290 3.93 7.24 8.85
C CYS A 290 5.25 6.47 8.98
N SER A 291 5.18 5.23 9.47
CA SER A 291 6.34 4.34 9.63
C SER A 291 7.04 4.06 8.29
N LEU A 292 6.27 3.88 7.21
CA LEU A 292 6.81 3.66 5.87
C LEU A 292 7.69 4.85 5.43
N ILE A 293 7.19 6.08 5.56
CA ILE A 293 7.94 7.29 5.20
C ILE A 293 9.18 7.45 6.09
N PHE A 294 9.02 7.26 7.40
CA PHE A 294 10.13 7.32 8.33
C PHE A 294 11.24 6.31 8.00
N LYS A 295 10.87 5.07 7.69
CA LYS A 295 11.79 3.99 7.29
C LYS A 295 12.53 4.33 6.01
N ALA A 296 11.82 4.82 4.98
CA ALA A 296 12.39 5.21 3.70
C ALA A 296 13.43 6.34 3.84
N LEU A 297 13.22 7.27 4.78
CA LEU A 297 14.14 8.39 5.03
C LEU A 297 15.35 8.02 5.88
N THR A 298 15.23 7.02 6.76
CA THR A 298 16.24 6.72 7.78
C THR A 298 17.04 5.46 7.49
N THR A 299 16.37 4.34 7.22
CA THR A 299 17.01 3.02 7.11
C THR A 299 16.45 2.18 5.95
N PRO A 300 16.42 2.72 4.69
CA PRO A 300 15.78 2.06 3.55
C PRO A 300 16.38 0.68 3.22
N ASP A 301 17.69 0.52 3.42
CA ASP A 301 18.45 -0.66 3.00
C ASP A 301 18.51 -1.77 4.07
N THR A 302 17.76 -1.65 5.16
CA THR A 302 17.73 -2.65 6.24
C THR A 302 16.36 -3.34 6.31
N SER A 303 16.30 -4.57 6.82
CA SER A 303 15.02 -5.24 7.13
C SER A 303 14.20 -4.42 8.12
N VAL A 304 12.88 -4.61 8.09
CA VAL A 304 11.97 -3.93 9.02
C VAL A 304 12.06 -4.61 10.38
N VAL A 305 12.34 -3.80 11.40
CA VAL A 305 12.27 -4.21 12.80
C VAL A 305 11.60 -3.11 13.62
N ALA A 306 10.88 -3.44 14.68
CA ALA A 306 10.13 -2.46 15.47
C ALA A 306 11.03 -1.37 16.05
N GLY A 307 12.27 -1.68 16.37
CA GLY A 307 13.27 -0.73 16.85
C GLY A 307 13.52 0.44 15.88
N ASN A 308 13.39 0.24 14.58
CA ASN A 308 13.54 1.33 13.61
C ASN A 308 12.63 2.53 13.92
N PHE A 309 11.45 2.28 14.50
CA PHE A 309 10.39 3.28 14.68
C PHE A 309 10.34 3.93 16.08
N ARG A 310 11.21 3.51 17.01
CA ARG A 310 11.26 4.10 18.36
C ARG A 310 11.54 5.62 18.36
N PRO A 311 12.35 6.19 17.42
CA PRO A 311 12.52 7.64 17.34
C PRO A 311 11.47 8.34 16.46
N MET A 312 10.29 7.74 16.25
CA MET A 312 9.15 8.35 15.57
C MET A 312 7.95 8.42 16.52
N ARG A 313 7.24 9.53 16.49
CA ARG A 313 5.99 9.70 17.22
C ARG A 313 4.90 10.25 16.30
N VAL A 314 3.75 9.57 16.27
CA VAL A 314 2.57 10.00 15.53
C VAL A 314 1.57 10.61 16.50
N VAL A 315 1.04 11.78 16.15
CA VAL A 315 0.01 12.50 16.92
C VAL A 315 -1.24 12.60 16.07
N THR A 316 -2.38 12.24 16.63
CA THR A 316 -3.68 12.26 15.96
C THR A 316 -4.77 12.71 16.92
N GLU A 317 -5.86 13.27 16.38
CA GLU A 317 -7.05 13.62 17.16
C GLU A 317 -8.11 12.52 16.99
N PRO A 318 -8.55 11.84 18.08
CA PRO A 318 -9.65 10.90 18.01
C PRO A 318 -10.92 11.52 17.39
N GLY A 319 -11.55 10.82 16.43
CA GLY A 319 -12.68 11.33 15.66
C GLY A 319 -12.26 12.30 14.56
N SER A 320 -11.05 12.19 14.06
CA SER A 320 -10.62 12.77 12.78
C SER A 320 -10.51 11.69 11.71
N VAL A 321 -10.41 12.08 10.43
CA VAL A 321 -10.20 11.14 9.31
C VAL A 321 -8.90 10.34 9.44
N MET A 322 -7.95 10.80 10.25
CA MET A 322 -6.68 10.13 10.56
C MET A 322 -6.73 9.30 11.85
N HIS A 323 -7.83 9.31 12.60
CA HIS A 323 -8.05 8.55 13.82
C HIS A 323 -9.55 8.27 14.02
N ALA A 324 -10.08 7.41 13.18
CA ALA A 324 -11.45 6.95 13.29
C ALA A 324 -11.74 6.28 14.64
N VAL A 325 -12.91 6.56 15.19
CA VAL A 325 -13.44 5.90 16.40
C VAL A 325 -14.73 5.16 16.05
N PRO A 326 -15.02 4.01 16.72
CA PRO A 326 -16.27 3.31 16.48
C PRO A 326 -17.51 4.21 16.65
N PRO A 327 -18.54 4.08 15.79
CA PRO A 327 -18.78 3.10 14.73
C PRO A 327 -18.45 3.58 13.30
N MET A 328 -17.54 4.55 13.14
CA MET A 328 -17.25 5.14 11.84
C MET A 328 -16.74 4.10 10.83
N PRO A 329 -17.20 4.13 9.56
CA PRO A 329 -16.74 3.22 8.53
C PRO A 329 -15.28 3.50 8.15
N THR A 330 -14.53 2.43 7.82
CA THR A 330 -13.06 2.50 7.65
C THR A 330 -12.57 1.64 6.48
N PHE A 331 -13.46 1.26 5.56
CA PHE A 331 -13.15 0.22 4.59
C PHE A 331 -12.08 0.61 3.58
N THR A 332 -12.01 1.87 3.15
CA THR A 332 -11.02 2.29 2.16
C THR A 332 -9.75 2.81 2.83
N LEU A 333 -8.59 2.46 2.27
CA LEU A 333 -7.27 2.84 2.82
C LEU A 333 -6.69 4.11 2.17
N TRP A 334 -7.42 4.77 1.26
CA TRP A 334 -6.90 5.86 0.44
C TRP A 334 -6.46 7.08 1.23
N THR A 335 -7.09 7.39 2.34
CA THR A 335 -6.62 8.46 3.24
C THR A 335 -5.18 8.20 3.71
N GLY A 336 -4.83 6.95 3.98
CA GLY A 336 -3.46 6.58 4.37
C GLY A 336 -2.46 6.64 3.22
N LEU A 337 -2.85 6.10 2.05
CA LEU A 337 -2.06 6.16 0.82
C LEU A 337 -1.66 7.61 0.50
N LEU A 338 -2.66 8.49 0.40
CA LEU A 338 -2.46 9.91 0.14
C LEU A 338 -1.78 10.62 1.32
N GLY A 339 -2.03 10.17 2.56
CA GLY A 339 -1.39 10.71 3.77
C GLY A 339 0.13 10.62 3.73
N GLY A 340 0.69 9.49 3.24
CA GLY A 340 2.14 9.35 3.04
C GLY A 340 2.70 10.44 2.12
N GLU A 341 1.99 10.77 1.04
CA GLU A 341 2.37 11.85 0.12
C GLU A 341 2.30 13.24 0.79
N VAL A 342 1.38 13.45 1.73
CA VAL A 342 1.29 14.74 2.47
C VAL A 342 2.46 14.89 3.44
N VAL A 343 2.92 13.80 4.07
CA VAL A 343 4.14 13.81 4.89
C VAL A 343 5.36 14.18 4.05
N LEU A 344 5.51 13.60 2.85
CA LEU A 344 6.59 13.97 1.92
C LEU A 344 6.47 15.43 1.48
N LYS A 345 5.26 15.95 1.25
CA LYS A 345 5.02 17.35 0.89
C LYS A 345 5.45 18.33 1.99
N ALA A 346 5.22 17.98 3.25
CA ALA A 346 5.72 18.77 4.37
C ALA A 346 7.25 18.76 4.41
N LEU A 347 7.86 17.59 4.30
CA LEU A 347 9.32 17.41 4.32
C LEU A 347 10.01 18.08 3.13
N ALA A 348 9.38 18.17 1.96
CA ALA A 348 9.93 18.83 0.77
C ALA A 348 10.24 20.32 1.01
N GLN A 349 9.58 20.98 1.97
CA GLN A 349 9.85 22.38 2.32
C GLN A 349 11.20 22.58 3.00
N GLY A 350 11.67 21.57 3.75
CA GLY A 350 12.93 21.64 4.48
C GLY A 350 14.06 20.81 3.89
N MET A 351 13.74 19.82 3.08
CA MET A 351 14.71 18.90 2.49
C MET A 351 14.33 18.45 1.07
N PRO A 352 14.13 19.39 0.12
CA PRO A 352 13.69 19.06 -1.25
C PRO A 352 14.62 18.08 -1.96
N ASP A 353 15.92 18.07 -1.62
CA ASP A 353 16.91 17.19 -2.24
C ASP A 353 16.86 15.73 -1.71
N ARG A 354 16.07 15.46 -0.69
CA ARG A 354 15.99 14.14 -0.05
C ARG A 354 14.68 13.40 -0.27
N VAL A 355 13.65 14.09 -0.73
CA VAL A 355 12.32 13.52 -0.98
C VAL A 355 11.94 13.72 -2.45
N PRO A 356 11.15 12.82 -3.04
CA PRO A 356 10.60 13.02 -4.37
C PRO A 356 9.41 13.99 -4.34
N ALA A 357 9.04 14.51 -5.51
CA ALA A 357 7.73 15.08 -5.74
C ALA A 357 6.63 14.03 -5.60
N CYS A 358 5.35 14.44 -5.62
CA CYS A 358 4.20 13.52 -5.50
C CYS A 358 4.23 12.44 -6.59
N SER A 359 3.88 11.23 -6.24
CA SER A 359 3.56 10.19 -7.24
C SER A 359 2.19 10.43 -7.88
N GLY A 360 1.71 9.54 -8.76
CA GLY A 360 0.33 9.55 -9.24
C GLY A 360 -0.71 9.41 -8.12
N GLY A 361 -0.27 9.14 -6.89
CA GLY A 361 -1.06 9.24 -5.66
C GLY A 361 -2.16 8.19 -5.51
N ASP A 362 -2.03 7.03 -6.16
CA ASP A 362 -3.03 5.96 -6.09
C ASP A 362 -2.42 4.60 -6.41
N VAL A 363 -3.12 3.53 -6.07
CA VAL A 363 -2.91 2.16 -6.57
C VAL A 363 -3.91 1.81 -7.65
N SER A 364 -4.85 2.68 -7.93
CA SER A 364 -5.83 2.66 -9.02
C SER A 364 -6.41 1.26 -9.27
N SER A 365 -6.94 0.64 -8.22
CA SER A 365 -7.43 -0.74 -8.28
C SER A 365 -8.71 -0.86 -9.09
N MET A 366 -8.84 -1.93 -9.86
CA MET A 366 -10.08 -2.33 -10.51
C MET A 366 -10.41 -3.77 -10.11
N MET A 367 -11.65 -4.00 -9.68
CA MET A 367 -12.17 -5.33 -9.42
C MET A 367 -13.32 -5.63 -10.38
N GLY A 368 -13.22 -6.74 -11.08
CA GLY A 368 -14.30 -7.29 -11.89
C GLY A 368 -14.94 -8.46 -11.17
N LEU A 369 -16.26 -8.56 -11.23
CA LEU A 369 -17.01 -9.67 -10.61
C LEU A 369 -18.31 -9.98 -11.35
N GLY A 370 -18.78 -11.21 -11.16
CA GLY A 370 -20.02 -11.69 -11.79
C GLY A 370 -20.12 -13.22 -11.79
N VAL A 371 -20.83 -13.74 -12.80
CA VAL A 371 -20.92 -15.18 -13.06
C VAL A 371 -20.13 -15.49 -14.33
N ASN A 372 -19.18 -16.42 -14.25
CA ASN A 372 -18.38 -16.82 -15.40
C ASN A 372 -19.22 -17.71 -16.32
N PRO A 373 -19.47 -17.29 -17.59
CA PRO A 373 -20.32 -18.06 -18.50
C PRO A 373 -19.72 -19.40 -18.94
N ARG A 374 -18.41 -19.62 -18.71
CA ARG A 374 -17.73 -20.88 -19.08
C ARG A 374 -18.05 -22.03 -18.14
N ASN A 375 -18.33 -21.76 -16.86
CA ASN A 375 -18.55 -22.79 -15.83
C ASN A 375 -19.75 -22.51 -14.91
N GLY A 376 -20.38 -21.34 -15.02
CA GLY A 376 -21.52 -20.93 -14.18
C GLY A 376 -21.15 -20.52 -12.74
N GLU A 377 -19.87 -20.43 -12.42
CA GLU A 377 -19.39 -20.08 -11.07
C GLU A 377 -19.25 -18.57 -10.88
N ALA A 378 -19.40 -18.12 -9.64
CA ALA A 378 -19.05 -16.76 -9.26
C ALA A 378 -17.54 -16.52 -9.43
N TRP A 379 -17.19 -15.39 -10.01
CA TRP A 379 -15.81 -14.95 -10.14
C TRP A 379 -15.63 -13.56 -9.54
N LEU A 380 -14.43 -13.31 -9.05
CA LEU A 380 -13.93 -12.00 -8.65
C LEU A 380 -12.42 -12.01 -8.90
N GLU A 381 -11.95 -11.04 -9.67
CA GLU A 381 -10.53 -10.82 -9.93
C GLU A 381 -10.22 -9.33 -9.78
N ALA A 382 -9.04 -9.03 -9.27
CA ALA A 382 -8.58 -7.68 -9.03
C ALA A 382 -7.29 -7.37 -9.78
N THR A 383 -7.10 -6.09 -10.09
CA THR A 383 -5.83 -5.54 -10.57
C THR A 383 -5.50 -4.28 -9.79
N ASN A 384 -4.21 -4.06 -9.52
CA ASN A 384 -3.69 -2.78 -9.06
C ASN A 384 -2.84 -2.20 -10.18
N GLU A 385 -3.08 -0.92 -10.52
CA GLU A 385 -2.35 -0.31 -11.61
C GLU A 385 -1.18 0.54 -11.09
N ALA A 386 -0.08 0.43 -11.80
CA ALA A 386 1.10 1.25 -11.57
C ALA A 386 0.82 2.74 -11.86
N VAL A 387 1.51 3.62 -11.18
CA VAL A 387 1.47 5.09 -11.38
C VAL A 387 2.86 5.64 -11.72
N GLY A 388 2.96 6.88 -12.14
CA GLY A 388 4.25 7.55 -12.26
C GLY A 388 4.73 8.04 -10.89
N PHE A 389 6.04 7.87 -10.59
CA PHE A 389 6.65 8.45 -9.39
C PHE A 389 7.09 9.89 -9.61
N GLY A 390 7.19 10.65 -8.54
CA GLY A 390 7.68 12.03 -8.59
C GLY A 390 9.15 12.14 -8.97
N GLY A 391 9.52 13.17 -9.75
CA GLY A 391 10.91 13.54 -9.98
C GLY A 391 11.60 13.92 -8.67
N HIS A 392 12.91 13.74 -8.62
CA HIS A 392 13.69 14.03 -7.42
C HIS A 392 15.06 14.64 -7.78
N ALA A 393 15.80 15.12 -6.78
CA ALA A 393 17.08 15.84 -7.01
C ALA A 393 18.15 15.05 -7.79
N ARG A 394 18.06 13.71 -7.81
CA ARG A 394 19.03 12.82 -8.43
C ARG A 394 18.61 12.26 -9.79
N GLY A 395 17.35 12.46 -10.19
CA GLY A 395 16.85 11.88 -11.44
C GLY A 395 15.35 12.03 -11.66
N ASP A 396 14.92 11.50 -12.78
CA ASP A 396 13.52 11.43 -13.16
C ASP A 396 12.76 10.49 -12.22
N GLY A 397 11.45 10.70 -12.08
CA GLY A 397 10.57 9.75 -11.42
C GLY A 397 10.44 8.46 -12.23
N GLU A 398 10.29 7.33 -11.55
CA GLU A 398 10.12 6.02 -12.18
C GLU A 398 8.78 5.93 -12.92
N ASP A 399 8.81 5.32 -14.11
CA ASP A 399 7.64 5.16 -14.98
C ASP A 399 6.88 3.89 -14.63
N GLY A 400 5.56 4.01 -14.40
CA GLY A 400 4.68 2.85 -14.22
C GLY A 400 5.12 1.89 -13.12
N ILE A 401 5.29 2.38 -11.90
CA ILE A 401 5.64 1.58 -10.72
C ILE A 401 4.52 1.64 -9.68
N MET A 402 4.40 0.60 -8.86
CA MET A 402 3.40 0.57 -7.79
C MET A 402 3.60 1.71 -6.79
N HIS A 403 2.50 2.24 -6.28
CA HIS A 403 2.50 3.33 -5.29
C HIS A 403 3.38 3.00 -4.07
N LEU A 404 3.98 4.04 -3.48
CA LEU A 404 4.94 3.92 -2.37
C LEU A 404 4.42 3.18 -1.13
N SER A 405 3.09 3.14 -0.93
CA SER A 405 2.47 2.43 0.20
C SER A 405 2.42 0.91 0.02
N GLU A 406 2.52 0.44 -1.22
CA GLU A 406 2.41 -0.97 -1.58
C GLU A 406 3.59 -1.45 -2.46
N PRO A 407 4.84 -1.16 -2.08
CA PRO A 407 5.99 -1.36 -2.97
C PRO A 407 6.27 -2.84 -3.30
N GLY A 408 5.73 -3.76 -2.51
CA GLY A 408 5.84 -5.21 -2.74
C GLY A 408 4.78 -5.79 -3.67
N CYS A 409 3.70 -5.04 -3.96
CA CYS A 409 2.65 -5.47 -4.87
C CYS A 409 3.17 -5.69 -6.29
N ARG A 410 2.62 -6.72 -6.93
CA ARG A 410 2.84 -7.05 -8.33
C ARG A 410 1.58 -6.85 -9.13
N ASN A 411 1.72 -6.91 -10.44
CA ASN A 411 0.58 -6.90 -11.34
C ASN A 411 0.04 -8.32 -11.55
N ASN A 412 -1.28 -8.46 -11.63
CA ASN A 412 -1.90 -9.72 -12.01
C ASN A 412 -1.66 -9.97 -13.52
N PRO A 413 -1.03 -11.09 -13.92
CA PRO A 413 -0.74 -11.37 -15.33
C PRO A 413 -2.01 -11.39 -16.18
N VAL A 414 -1.92 -10.84 -17.41
CA VAL A 414 -3.03 -10.75 -18.35
C VAL A 414 -3.63 -12.13 -18.62
N GLU A 415 -2.78 -13.13 -18.84
CA GLU A 415 -3.17 -14.51 -19.15
C GLU A 415 -3.94 -15.16 -18.00
N ILE A 416 -3.57 -14.85 -16.76
CA ILE A 416 -4.29 -15.33 -15.57
C ILE A 416 -5.67 -14.70 -15.49
N LEU A 417 -5.76 -13.38 -15.66
CA LEU A 417 -7.04 -12.65 -15.65
C LEU A 417 -8.00 -13.19 -16.70
N GLU A 418 -7.55 -13.32 -17.95
CA GLU A 418 -8.37 -13.80 -19.08
C GLU A 418 -8.78 -15.28 -18.94
N THR A 419 -7.94 -16.08 -18.28
CA THR A 419 -8.25 -17.50 -18.02
C THR A 419 -9.31 -17.63 -16.92
N LYS A 420 -9.25 -16.82 -15.88
CA LYS A 420 -10.11 -16.94 -14.69
C LYS A 420 -11.40 -16.16 -14.77
N SER A 421 -11.47 -15.13 -15.61
CA SER A 421 -12.61 -14.21 -15.68
C SER A 421 -13.09 -13.99 -17.11
N PRO A 422 -14.30 -13.43 -17.33
CA PRO A 422 -14.74 -12.96 -18.62
C PRO A 422 -14.25 -11.53 -18.95
N MET A 423 -13.05 -11.19 -18.51
CA MET A 423 -12.35 -9.97 -18.91
C MET A 423 -11.34 -10.30 -20.00
N PHE A 424 -11.21 -9.41 -20.98
CA PHE A 424 -10.19 -9.43 -22.02
C PHE A 424 -9.41 -8.12 -21.97
N ILE A 425 -8.09 -8.17 -21.99
CA ILE A 425 -7.22 -7.00 -21.92
C ILE A 425 -6.84 -6.59 -23.35
N GLU A 426 -7.44 -5.50 -23.83
CA GLU A 426 -7.19 -5.02 -25.19
C GLU A 426 -5.85 -4.30 -25.33
N SER A 427 -5.45 -3.56 -24.28
CA SER A 427 -4.18 -2.84 -24.25
C SER A 427 -3.71 -2.63 -22.82
N TYR A 428 -2.40 -2.55 -22.65
CA TYR A 428 -1.73 -2.15 -21.42
C TYR A 428 -0.40 -1.47 -21.75
N GLY A 429 -0.20 -0.23 -21.35
CA GLY A 429 1.01 0.50 -21.69
C GLY A 429 1.11 1.87 -20.99
N TYR A 430 2.25 2.53 -21.20
CA TYR A 430 2.49 3.87 -20.68
C TYR A 430 1.56 4.92 -21.30
N ARG A 431 1.22 5.93 -20.51
CA ARG A 431 0.46 7.11 -20.95
C ARG A 431 1.42 8.28 -21.16
N PRO A 432 1.71 8.68 -22.40
CA PRO A 432 2.54 9.84 -22.67
C PRO A 432 2.01 11.11 -21.98
N ASP A 433 2.90 12.05 -21.70
CA ASP A 433 2.61 13.40 -21.18
C ASP A 433 1.92 13.45 -19.80
N THR A 434 1.86 12.33 -19.09
CA THR A 434 1.26 12.30 -17.75
C THR A 434 2.23 12.67 -16.63
N GLY A 435 3.53 12.48 -16.82
CA GLY A 435 4.56 12.93 -15.88
C GLY A 435 4.74 14.44 -15.92
N GLY A 436 4.74 15.10 -14.77
CA GLY A 436 4.99 16.53 -14.62
C GLY A 436 6.36 16.93 -15.17
N ALA A 437 6.39 18.01 -15.98
CA ALA A 437 7.64 18.52 -16.54
C ALA A 437 8.55 19.08 -15.43
N GLY A 438 9.87 18.91 -15.60
CA GLY A 438 10.90 19.38 -14.67
C GLY A 438 12.29 19.16 -15.24
N ARG A 439 13.32 19.72 -14.60
CA ARG A 439 14.71 19.34 -14.88
C ARG A 439 14.87 17.82 -14.76
N HIS A 440 14.18 17.27 -13.75
CA HIS A 440 13.88 15.85 -13.64
C HIS A 440 12.36 15.68 -13.74
N ARG A 441 11.91 15.00 -14.80
CA ARG A 441 10.47 14.80 -15.01
C ARG A 441 9.87 13.83 -13.98
N GLY A 442 8.58 13.97 -13.70
CA GLY A 442 7.83 12.90 -13.08
C GLY A 442 7.72 11.69 -14.00
N GLY A 443 7.61 10.51 -13.43
CA GLY A 443 7.34 9.28 -14.16
C GLY A 443 5.95 9.33 -14.80
N VAL A 444 5.75 8.59 -15.89
CA VAL A 444 4.45 8.48 -16.55
C VAL A 444 3.60 7.38 -15.91
N GLY A 445 2.29 7.57 -15.90
CA GLY A 445 1.30 6.56 -15.54
C GLY A 445 1.09 5.53 -16.64
N VAL A 446 0.15 4.61 -16.40
CA VAL A 446 -0.23 3.57 -17.35
C VAL A 446 -1.72 3.63 -17.70
N GLY A 447 -2.09 3.06 -18.84
CA GLY A 447 -3.46 2.84 -19.24
C GLY A 447 -3.70 1.35 -19.49
N ARG A 448 -4.75 0.79 -18.89
CA ARG A 448 -5.20 -0.58 -19.17
C ARG A 448 -6.64 -0.57 -19.64
N THR A 449 -6.87 -1.22 -20.78
CA THR A 449 -8.20 -1.34 -21.40
C THR A 449 -8.75 -2.74 -21.19
N TYR A 450 -9.89 -2.81 -20.51
CA TYR A 450 -10.62 -4.04 -20.24
C TYR A 450 -11.88 -4.09 -21.11
N ARG A 451 -12.07 -5.17 -21.86
CA ARG A 451 -13.34 -5.52 -22.48
C ARG A 451 -14.00 -6.63 -21.68
N PHE A 452 -15.24 -6.41 -21.29
CA PHE A 452 -16.04 -7.43 -20.59
C PHE A 452 -16.79 -8.28 -21.61
N THR A 453 -16.59 -9.60 -21.58
CA THR A 453 -17.22 -10.54 -22.54
C THR A 453 -18.52 -11.13 -22.02
N ALA A 454 -18.90 -10.83 -20.77
CA ALA A 454 -20.17 -11.20 -20.14
C ALA A 454 -20.65 -10.07 -19.20
N PRO A 455 -21.96 -10.05 -18.86
CA PRO A 455 -22.47 -9.11 -17.85
C PRO A 455 -21.69 -9.22 -16.55
N SER A 456 -21.19 -8.09 -16.06
CA SER A 456 -20.28 -8.01 -14.92
C SER A 456 -20.52 -6.76 -14.10
N THR A 457 -19.97 -6.70 -12.90
CA THR A 457 -19.80 -5.46 -12.14
C THR A 457 -18.33 -5.11 -12.13
N GLY A 458 -18.00 -3.86 -12.44
CA GLY A 458 -16.66 -3.30 -12.28
C GLY A 458 -16.66 -2.33 -11.09
N ILE A 459 -15.81 -2.58 -10.10
CA ILE A 459 -15.57 -1.69 -8.96
C ILE A 459 -14.23 -1.02 -9.23
N CYS A 460 -14.25 0.31 -9.34
CA CYS A 460 -13.05 1.11 -9.60
C CYS A 460 -12.72 1.89 -8.33
N LEU A 461 -11.56 1.62 -7.76
CA LEU A 461 -11.03 2.29 -6.60
C LEU A 461 -9.99 3.29 -7.08
N VAL A 462 -10.43 4.49 -7.46
CA VAL A 462 -9.59 5.50 -8.11
C VAL A 462 -9.79 6.84 -7.44
N TYR A 463 -8.72 7.34 -6.87
CA TYR A 463 -8.62 8.64 -6.21
C TYR A 463 -7.54 9.51 -6.85
N LYS A 464 -7.26 10.68 -6.31
CA LYS A 464 -6.36 11.68 -6.91
C LYS A 464 -6.84 12.09 -8.32
N THR A 465 -8.16 12.20 -8.46
CA THR A 465 -8.82 12.60 -9.72
C THR A 465 -9.10 14.09 -9.77
N ARG A 466 -9.11 14.79 -8.62
CA ARG A 466 -9.49 16.20 -8.47
C ARG A 466 -8.34 17.11 -8.07
N THR A 467 -7.32 16.59 -7.42
CA THR A 467 -6.11 17.33 -7.05
C THR A 467 -4.90 16.75 -7.78
N LYS A 468 -4.07 17.60 -8.37
CA LYS A 468 -2.91 17.14 -9.15
C LYS A 468 -1.75 16.68 -8.28
N PRO A 469 -0.96 15.69 -8.73
CA PRO A 469 0.33 15.35 -8.13
C PRO A 469 1.26 16.57 -8.05
N TRP A 470 1.61 16.97 -6.83
CA TRP A 470 2.38 18.19 -6.57
C TRP A 470 3.86 18.06 -6.99
N PRO A 471 4.46 19.14 -7.57
CA PRO A 471 5.86 19.19 -7.97
C PRO A 471 6.76 19.71 -6.85
N ILE A 472 8.09 19.72 -7.08
CA ILE A 472 9.09 20.41 -6.24
C ILE A 472 9.80 21.52 -7.03
N GLY A 473 10.00 22.66 -6.39
CA GLY A 473 10.59 23.86 -7.01
C GLY A 473 9.73 24.35 -8.19
N ASP A 474 10.37 24.67 -9.31
CA ASP A 474 9.72 25.17 -10.53
C ASP A 474 9.19 24.03 -11.43
N GLY A 475 9.19 22.79 -10.94
CA GLY A 475 8.57 21.65 -11.63
C GLY A 475 7.07 21.84 -11.85
N ARG A 476 6.50 21.08 -12.77
CA ARG A 476 5.06 21.10 -13.06
C ARG A 476 4.35 19.91 -12.43
N PRO A 477 3.05 20.02 -12.10
CA PRO A 477 2.29 18.90 -11.58
C PRO A 477 2.14 17.79 -12.62
N GLY A 478 2.01 16.55 -12.13
CA GLY A 478 1.61 15.40 -12.95
C GLY A 478 0.12 15.42 -13.31
N GLU A 479 -0.29 14.51 -14.20
CA GLU A 479 -1.71 14.33 -14.56
C GLU A 479 -2.43 13.41 -13.58
N ASN A 480 -3.77 13.54 -13.54
CA ASN A 480 -4.66 12.82 -12.62
C ASN A 480 -4.96 11.39 -13.08
N ASN A 481 -5.39 10.57 -12.11
CA ASN A 481 -6.04 9.29 -12.37
C ASN A 481 -7.47 9.48 -12.87
N HIS A 482 -7.99 8.59 -13.69
CA HIS A 482 -9.41 8.55 -14.06
C HIS A 482 -9.78 7.25 -14.77
N ILE A 483 -11.05 6.92 -14.71
CA ILE A 483 -11.65 5.80 -15.46
C ILE A 483 -12.44 6.37 -16.65
N VAL A 484 -12.35 5.70 -17.79
CA VAL A 484 -13.23 5.99 -18.95
C VAL A 484 -14.03 4.73 -19.27
N LEU A 485 -15.35 4.87 -19.25
CA LEU A 485 -16.26 3.82 -19.69
C LEU A 485 -16.62 4.05 -21.16
N ASN A 486 -16.64 2.98 -21.96
CA ASN A 486 -17.08 2.96 -23.36
C ASN A 486 -16.51 4.12 -24.22
N PRO A 487 -15.18 4.31 -24.26
CA PRO A 487 -14.56 5.43 -24.93
C PRO A 487 -14.95 5.50 -26.42
N GLY A 488 -15.17 6.73 -26.91
CA GLY A 488 -15.54 7.00 -28.31
C GLY A 488 -16.97 6.64 -28.69
N THR A 489 -17.83 6.31 -27.71
CA THR A 489 -19.26 6.02 -27.94
C THR A 489 -20.16 7.08 -27.30
N ASP A 490 -21.45 7.05 -27.64
CA ASP A 490 -22.49 7.89 -27.00
C ASP A 490 -22.72 7.56 -25.51
N ARG A 491 -22.12 6.46 -25.01
CA ARG A 491 -22.15 6.02 -23.62
C ARG A 491 -20.82 6.30 -22.89
N GLU A 492 -19.98 7.13 -23.46
CA GLU A 492 -18.71 7.48 -22.81
C GLU A 492 -18.93 8.25 -21.50
N VAL A 493 -18.31 7.79 -20.42
CA VAL A 493 -18.30 8.47 -19.12
C VAL A 493 -16.89 8.47 -18.55
N THR A 494 -16.39 9.66 -18.17
CA THR A 494 -15.15 9.81 -17.40
C THR A 494 -15.46 10.04 -15.93
N GLN A 495 -14.83 9.28 -15.03
CA GLN A 495 -15.13 9.28 -13.60
C GLN A 495 -13.94 8.84 -12.73
N GLY A 496 -14.08 8.98 -11.41
CA GLY A 496 -13.19 8.44 -10.41
C GLY A 496 -13.67 7.10 -9.84
N GLY A 497 -13.57 6.95 -8.52
CA GLY A 497 -14.05 5.76 -7.80
C GLY A 497 -15.54 5.50 -8.05
N SER A 498 -15.91 4.27 -8.40
CA SER A 498 -17.27 3.98 -8.87
C SER A 498 -17.63 2.50 -8.92
N TYR A 499 -18.94 2.24 -8.83
CA TYR A 499 -19.55 0.95 -9.16
C TYR A 499 -20.15 1.01 -10.57
N ASN A 500 -19.79 0.08 -11.43
CA ASN A 500 -20.20 0.07 -12.83
C ASN A 500 -20.90 -1.25 -13.18
N ARG A 501 -22.15 -1.19 -13.62
CA ARG A 501 -22.84 -2.33 -14.24
C ARG A 501 -22.44 -2.38 -15.70
N LEU A 502 -21.78 -3.45 -16.10
CA LEU A 502 -21.19 -3.63 -17.41
C LEU A 502 -21.94 -4.73 -18.17
N ALA A 503 -22.32 -4.43 -19.40
CA ALA A 503 -22.86 -5.42 -20.34
C ALA A 503 -21.72 -6.16 -21.05
N ALA A 504 -22.03 -7.27 -21.71
CA ALA A 504 -21.09 -7.90 -22.65
C ALA A 504 -20.77 -6.94 -23.79
N GLY A 505 -19.48 -6.75 -24.04
CA GLY A 505 -18.95 -5.79 -25.03
C GLY A 505 -18.58 -4.42 -24.47
N ASP A 506 -18.97 -4.08 -23.24
CA ASP A 506 -18.56 -2.83 -22.61
C ASP A 506 -17.04 -2.80 -22.36
N VAL A 507 -16.49 -1.59 -22.48
CA VAL A 507 -15.06 -1.32 -22.30
C VAL A 507 -14.85 -0.39 -21.12
N LEU A 508 -13.87 -0.71 -20.29
CA LEU A 508 -13.41 0.12 -19.18
C LEU A 508 -11.92 0.39 -19.38
N VAL A 509 -11.54 1.67 -19.35
CA VAL A 509 -10.13 2.08 -19.40
C VAL A 509 -9.74 2.65 -18.05
N ASN A 510 -8.77 2.02 -17.39
CA ASN A 510 -8.17 2.54 -16.17
C ASN A 510 -6.91 3.33 -16.55
N ASN A 511 -6.97 4.64 -16.35
CA ASN A 511 -5.91 5.59 -16.67
C ASN A 511 -5.28 6.14 -15.40
N THR A 512 -4.01 5.77 -15.15
CA THR A 512 -3.32 6.24 -13.95
C THR A 512 -2.54 7.52 -14.19
N GLY A 513 -2.34 8.27 -13.10
CA GLY A 513 -1.64 9.54 -13.09
C GLY A 513 -0.12 9.41 -13.18
N GLY A 514 0.52 10.49 -13.61
CA GLY A 514 1.97 10.65 -13.55
C GLY A 514 2.43 11.35 -12.29
N GLY A 515 3.72 11.23 -11.97
CA GLY A 515 4.33 11.95 -10.84
C GLY A 515 4.57 13.43 -11.13
N GLY A 516 4.73 14.25 -10.08
CA GLY A 516 5.13 15.65 -10.20
C GLY A 516 6.58 15.81 -10.68
N GLY A 517 6.88 16.91 -11.38
CA GLY A 517 8.23 17.25 -11.82
C GLY A 517 9.09 17.87 -10.70
N TYR A 518 10.41 17.84 -10.88
CA TYR A 518 11.39 18.44 -9.98
C TYR A 518 12.26 19.46 -10.71
N GLY A 519 12.33 20.71 -10.22
CA GLY A 519 13.11 21.80 -10.78
C GLY A 519 12.60 22.31 -12.14
N ASP A 520 13.19 23.37 -12.64
CA ASP A 520 12.74 24.02 -13.89
C ASP A 520 12.86 23.08 -15.10
N PRO A 521 11.75 22.82 -15.84
CA PRO A 521 11.77 22.01 -17.04
C PRO A 521 12.64 22.59 -18.17
N PHE A 522 12.86 23.90 -18.21
CA PHE A 522 13.76 24.53 -19.20
C PHE A 522 15.25 24.26 -18.94
N GLU A 523 15.62 23.81 -17.73
CA GLU A 523 16.96 23.33 -17.40
C GLU A 523 17.20 21.86 -17.83
N ARG A 524 16.16 21.13 -18.30
CA ARG A 524 16.35 19.75 -18.78
C ARG A 524 17.13 19.74 -20.07
N GLU A 525 18.19 18.92 -20.14
CA GLU A 525 19.01 18.73 -21.32
C GLU A 525 18.15 18.35 -22.55
N PRO A 526 18.28 19.06 -23.70
CA PRO A 526 17.45 18.79 -24.89
C PRO A 526 17.52 17.33 -25.37
N GLU A 527 18.68 16.69 -25.29
CA GLU A 527 18.89 15.29 -25.67
C GLU A 527 18.12 14.32 -24.77
N ARG A 528 17.96 14.67 -23.49
CA ARG A 528 17.11 13.87 -22.57
C ARG A 528 15.64 13.99 -22.95
N VAL A 529 15.18 15.19 -23.33
CA VAL A 529 13.82 15.40 -23.84
C VAL A 529 13.58 14.60 -25.13
N ALA A 530 14.54 14.64 -26.06
CA ALA A 530 14.47 13.85 -27.30
C ALA A 530 14.44 12.33 -27.03
N LYS A 531 15.19 11.87 -26.02
CA LYS A 531 15.11 10.48 -25.57
C LYS A 531 13.75 10.13 -24.99
N ASP A 532 13.12 11.02 -24.22
CA ASP A 532 11.76 10.82 -23.69
C ASP A 532 10.74 10.76 -24.84
N VAL A 533 10.88 11.58 -25.88
CA VAL A 533 10.03 11.52 -27.08
C VAL A 533 10.19 10.18 -27.79
N ARG A 534 11.43 9.74 -28.02
CA ARG A 534 11.72 8.46 -28.66
C ARG A 534 11.16 7.27 -27.89
N ASN A 535 11.16 7.34 -26.56
CA ASN A 535 10.66 6.28 -25.68
C ASN A 535 9.13 6.33 -25.48
N GLY A 536 8.44 7.36 -26.03
CA GLY A 536 6.99 7.52 -25.91
C GLY A 536 6.52 8.02 -24.53
N PHE A 537 7.40 8.60 -23.73
CA PHE A 537 7.04 9.20 -22.43
C PHE A 537 6.52 10.63 -22.57
N VAL A 538 7.05 11.37 -23.57
CA VAL A 538 6.68 12.74 -23.88
C VAL A 538 6.38 12.82 -25.39
N THR A 539 5.31 13.51 -25.77
CA THR A 539 5.06 13.78 -27.19
C THR A 539 5.95 14.92 -27.69
N ALA A 540 6.23 14.98 -29.01
CA ALA A 540 6.99 16.10 -29.59
C ALA A 540 6.30 17.46 -29.32
N ALA A 541 4.96 17.48 -29.28
CA ALA A 541 4.19 18.67 -28.93
C ALA A 541 4.41 19.12 -27.48
N ALA A 542 4.40 18.17 -26.53
CA ALA A 542 4.68 18.45 -25.12
C ALA A 542 6.15 18.84 -24.90
N ALA A 543 7.09 18.24 -25.63
CA ALA A 543 8.50 18.62 -25.59
C ALA A 543 8.68 20.12 -25.92
N ALA A 544 8.03 20.61 -26.94
CA ALA A 544 8.07 22.04 -27.31
C ALA A 544 7.35 22.93 -26.27
N ARG A 545 6.13 22.53 -25.85
CA ARG A 545 5.29 23.32 -24.93
C ARG A 545 5.87 23.39 -23.51
N ASP A 546 6.34 22.27 -22.97
CA ASP A 546 6.65 22.14 -21.54
C ASP A 546 8.15 22.26 -21.24
N TYR A 547 9.02 21.93 -22.20
CA TYR A 547 10.47 21.95 -22.04
C TYR A 547 11.17 22.97 -22.94
N GLY A 548 10.44 23.60 -23.86
CA GLY A 548 11.01 24.48 -24.87
C GLY A 548 11.99 23.75 -25.80
N VAL A 549 11.76 22.47 -26.09
CA VAL A 549 12.64 21.64 -26.94
C VAL A 549 11.87 21.16 -28.16
N VAL A 550 12.35 21.56 -29.34
CA VAL A 550 11.77 21.09 -30.60
C VAL A 550 12.45 19.81 -31.04
N VAL A 551 11.65 18.74 -31.13
CA VAL A 551 12.12 17.39 -31.51
C VAL A 551 11.35 16.94 -32.75
N ASP A 552 12.09 16.50 -33.76
CA ASP A 552 11.52 15.87 -34.95
C ASP A 552 10.89 14.52 -34.58
N PRO A 553 9.57 14.30 -34.84
CA PRO A 553 8.89 13.09 -34.35
C PRO A 553 9.28 11.80 -35.07
N ASP A 554 9.90 11.87 -36.25
CA ASP A 554 10.27 10.72 -37.06
C ASP A 554 11.75 10.32 -36.83
N THR A 555 12.63 11.33 -36.69
CA THR A 555 14.08 11.10 -36.52
C THR A 555 14.54 11.20 -35.06
N PHE A 556 13.70 11.78 -34.20
CA PHE A 556 13.99 12.10 -32.79
C PHE A 556 15.22 13.02 -32.60
N GLN A 557 15.55 13.81 -33.63
CA GLN A 557 16.63 14.79 -33.57
C GLN A 557 16.11 16.11 -32.98
N VAL A 558 16.97 16.77 -32.19
CA VAL A 558 16.68 18.10 -31.63
C VAL A 558 16.96 19.17 -32.70
N ASP A 559 15.99 20.06 -32.98
CA ASP A 559 16.22 21.29 -33.69
C ASP A 559 16.80 22.34 -32.73
N LEU A 560 18.12 22.53 -32.77
CA LEU A 560 18.84 23.39 -31.84
C LEU A 560 18.46 24.86 -32.01
N ASP A 561 18.23 25.33 -33.24
CA ASP A 561 17.90 26.75 -33.52
C ASP A 561 16.49 27.08 -33.03
N ALA A 562 15.52 26.23 -33.34
CA ALA A 562 14.15 26.37 -32.86
C ALA A 562 14.06 26.24 -31.34
N THR A 563 14.83 25.31 -30.76
CA THR A 563 14.94 25.12 -29.29
C THR A 563 15.51 26.37 -28.62
N ALA A 564 16.60 26.94 -29.16
CA ALA A 564 17.18 28.18 -28.64
C ALA A 564 16.18 29.34 -28.69
N GLY A 565 15.39 29.40 -29.79
CA GLY A 565 14.34 30.40 -29.93
C GLY A 565 13.25 30.31 -28.89
N LEU A 566 12.78 29.08 -28.56
CA LEU A 566 11.76 28.87 -27.53
C LEU A 566 12.30 29.15 -26.11
N ARG A 567 13.52 28.74 -25.81
CA ARG A 567 14.16 28.95 -24.49
C ARG A 567 14.66 30.38 -24.29
N GLY A 568 15.13 31.06 -25.35
CA GLY A 568 15.59 32.45 -25.31
C GLY A 568 14.46 33.49 -25.26
N GLY A 569 13.24 33.15 -25.68
CA GLY A 569 12.06 34.01 -25.56
C GLY A 569 11.36 33.99 -24.20
N ALA A 570 11.79 33.15 -23.30
CA ALA A 570 11.19 33.01 -21.95
C ALA A 570 11.77 34.01 -20.91
N THR A 571 12.66 34.92 -21.32
CA THR A 571 13.23 35.98 -20.44
C THR A 571 12.57 37.33 -20.79
N VAL A 572 11.27 37.49 -20.47
CA VAL A 572 10.66 38.81 -20.24
C VAL A 572 9.58 38.68 -19.18
#